data_77eb08163215cf6db1388d3ab4a43fb1
#
_entry.id   77eb08163215cf6db1388d3ab4a43fb1
#
_cell.length_a   1.000
_cell.length_b   1.000
_cell.length_c   1.000
_cell.angle_alpha   90.00
_cell.angle_beta   90.00
_cell.angle_gamma   90.00
#
_symmetry.space_group_name_H-M   'P 1'
#
loop_
_entity.id
_entity.type
_entity.pdbx_description
1 polymer ?
#
loop_
_entity_poly.entity_id
_entity_poly.type
_entity_poly.pdbx_seq_one_letter_code
_entity_poly.pdbx_strand_id
1 'polypeptide(L)'
;MAYFTSNTYQMKREILTFSNKFSRNLPKPERKFIADMNYGMLASQSCLLTDIVDQLHETSRKINIVDRLSQHLAKGTPREALKAYLSQVKKWCPAQPVIHIDDSDVVKPDGYKFESLGWVRDGSESTATKNIYKKGYHVTEATVLTNNNHPVSIFSEMHSSSEKNFTSINDVTFSAMNRGSSLFGKATFVMDRGYDDNKMFLKLDSMGQDYVIRLTAKRKLLYHNKWTFATELRNRRKGKVKLPLFYKGKEHEAYLSHVKVQITASRKDIYLVLVYGITEHPMMLATNKPIYSKEDMIAVAKLYFSRWRIEEYFRCKKQMFQFENFRVRKLTAINALNFYITLCMAFLAQISMKSETNALKVTIIKTADPVKEKVHFCYYRLAKGISGILSYAKEGVRLWFRTKRPAYRQLCLKLTA
;
A
#
# COMPACT_ATOMS: atom_id res chain seq x y z
N MET A 1 -31.50 -19.79 -4.47
CA MET A 1 -30.31 -20.23 -5.22
C MET A 1 -29.95 -19.32 -6.40
N ALA A 2 -30.88 -18.77 -7.18
CA ALA A 2 -30.58 -17.87 -8.33
C ALA A 2 -29.84 -16.57 -7.95
N TYR A 3 -30.07 -16.03 -6.77
CA TYR A 3 -29.43 -14.80 -6.31
C TYR A 3 -27.91 -14.92 -6.12
N PHE A 4 -27.43 -16.04 -5.60
CA PHE A 4 -25.99 -16.24 -5.34
C PHE A 4 -25.18 -16.44 -6.64
N THR A 5 -25.75 -17.08 -7.62
CA THR A 5 -25.12 -17.25 -8.94
C THR A 5 -24.95 -15.94 -9.68
N SER A 6 -25.90 -15.01 -9.56
CA SER A 6 -25.82 -13.67 -10.16
C SER A 6 -24.70 -12.83 -9.55
N ASN A 7 -24.56 -12.81 -8.20
CA ASN A 7 -23.55 -12.04 -7.50
C ASN A 7 -22.14 -12.57 -7.80
N THR A 8 -21.95 -13.90 -7.80
CA THR A 8 -20.69 -14.54 -8.16
C THR A 8 -20.28 -14.22 -9.60
N TYR A 9 -21.23 -14.28 -10.55
CA TYR A 9 -20.99 -13.90 -11.93
C TYR A 9 -20.58 -12.43 -12.05
N GLN A 10 -21.30 -11.54 -11.41
CA GLN A 10 -21.02 -10.11 -11.42
C GLN A 10 -19.63 -9.80 -10.83
N MET A 11 -19.27 -10.47 -9.72
CA MET A 11 -17.95 -10.33 -9.08
C MET A 11 -16.83 -10.80 -10.01
N LYS A 12 -16.96 -11.97 -10.63
CA LYS A 12 -16.00 -12.47 -11.63
C LYS A 12 -15.83 -11.48 -12.78
N ARG A 13 -16.92 -10.93 -13.30
CA ARG A 13 -16.90 -9.92 -14.36
C ARG A 13 -16.15 -8.67 -13.96
N GLU A 14 -16.36 -8.15 -12.75
CA GLU A 14 -15.63 -6.98 -12.22
C GLU A 14 -14.12 -7.27 -12.12
N ILE A 15 -13.74 -8.44 -11.58
CA ILE A 15 -12.32 -8.83 -11.47
C ILE A 15 -11.68 -8.96 -12.86
N LEU A 16 -12.37 -9.55 -13.83
CA LEU A 16 -11.87 -9.67 -15.20
C LEU A 16 -11.76 -8.32 -15.90
N THR A 17 -12.75 -7.45 -15.73
CA THR A 17 -12.73 -6.09 -16.28
C THR A 17 -11.56 -5.30 -15.69
N PHE A 18 -11.33 -5.42 -14.39
CA PHE A 18 -10.19 -4.82 -13.71
C PHE A 18 -8.87 -5.37 -14.26
N SER A 19 -8.70 -6.69 -14.29
CA SER A 19 -7.49 -7.36 -14.79
C SER A 19 -7.17 -6.98 -16.23
N ASN A 20 -8.20 -6.87 -17.08
CA ASN A 20 -8.04 -6.49 -18.48
C ASN A 20 -7.54 -5.06 -18.69
N LYS A 21 -7.78 -4.13 -17.74
CA LYS A 21 -7.23 -2.76 -17.81
C LYS A 21 -5.69 -2.77 -17.86
N PHE A 22 -5.06 -3.72 -17.18
CA PHE A 22 -3.59 -3.79 -17.07
C PHE A 22 -2.96 -4.80 -18.02
N SER A 23 -3.75 -5.69 -18.60
CA SER A 23 -3.25 -6.78 -19.45
C SER A 23 -3.64 -6.68 -20.92
N ARG A 24 -4.37 -5.63 -21.32
CA ARG A 24 -4.95 -5.51 -22.67
C ARG A 24 -3.92 -5.68 -23.79
N ASN A 25 -2.72 -5.16 -23.60
CA ASN A 25 -1.66 -5.18 -24.61
C ASN A 25 -0.70 -6.37 -24.46
N LEU A 26 -0.96 -7.27 -23.51
CA LEU A 26 -0.14 -8.45 -23.29
C LEU A 26 -0.61 -9.66 -24.11
N PRO A 27 0.28 -10.62 -24.40
CA PRO A 27 -0.08 -11.90 -25.01
C PRO A 27 -1.16 -12.64 -24.19
N LYS A 28 -1.97 -13.44 -24.87
CA LYS A 28 -3.08 -14.17 -24.24
C LYS A 28 -2.69 -15.02 -23.02
N PRO A 29 -1.53 -15.73 -22.99
CA PRO A 29 -1.10 -16.47 -21.78
C PRO A 29 -0.88 -15.57 -20.56
N GLU A 30 -0.26 -14.40 -20.73
CA GLU A 30 -0.01 -13.44 -19.67
C GLU A 30 -1.31 -12.77 -19.17
N ARG A 31 -2.23 -12.45 -20.09
CA ARG A 31 -3.57 -11.94 -19.73
C ARG A 31 -4.33 -12.92 -18.85
N LYS A 32 -4.29 -14.21 -19.21
CA LYS A 32 -4.89 -15.27 -18.40
C LYS A 32 -4.23 -15.36 -17.03
N PHE A 33 -2.90 -15.34 -17.01
CA PHE A 33 -2.15 -15.43 -15.76
C PHE A 33 -2.51 -14.26 -14.80
N ILE A 34 -2.57 -13.02 -15.29
CA ILE A 34 -2.97 -11.87 -14.46
C ILE A 34 -4.40 -12.06 -13.92
N ALA A 35 -5.32 -12.54 -14.74
CA ALA A 35 -6.70 -12.78 -14.32
C ALA A 35 -6.79 -13.94 -13.31
N ASP A 36 -6.05 -15.05 -13.53
CA ASP A 36 -5.99 -16.19 -12.62
C ASP A 36 -5.44 -15.76 -11.24
N MET A 37 -4.33 -14.97 -11.22
CA MET A 37 -3.73 -14.49 -9.97
C MET A 37 -4.67 -13.56 -9.21
N ASN A 38 -5.24 -12.55 -9.86
CA ASN A 38 -6.16 -11.61 -9.20
C ASN A 38 -7.41 -12.34 -8.67
N TYR A 39 -8.00 -13.21 -9.47
CA TYR A 39 -9.17 -13.97 -9.05
C TYR A 39 -8.85 -14.92 -7.90
N GLY A 40 -7.81 -15.73 -8.06
CA GLY A 40 -7.44 -16.74 -7.07
C GLY A 40 -7.03 -16.12 -5.72
N MET A 41 -6.25 -15.04 -5.72
CA MET A 41 -5.87 -14.33 -4.50
C MET A 41 -7.08 -13.69 -3.80
N LEU A 42 -7.98 -13.04 -4.54
CA LEU A 42 -9.19 -12.44 -3.98
C LEU A 42 -10.16 -13.49 -3.42
N ALA A 43 -10.23 -14.67 -4.03
CA ALA A 43 -11.08 -15.76 -3.58
C ALA A 43 -10.51 -16.49 -2.37
N SER A 44 -9.21 -16.85 -2.41
CA SER A 44 -8.54 -17.60 -1.34
C SER A 44 -8.09 -16.76 -0.14
N GLN A 45 -7.96 -15.44 -0.31
CA GLN A 45 -7.30 -14.54 0.65
C GLN A 45 -5.88 -15.04 1.00
N SER A 46 -5.15 -15.53 0.04
CA SER A 46 -3.82 -16.11 0.22
C SER A 46 -2.91 -15.78 -0.95
N CYS A 47 -1.61 -15.66 -0.68
CA CYS A 47 -0.56 -15.58 -1.70
C CYS A 47 0.08 -16.95 -2.00
N LEU A 48 -0.34 -18.01 -1.31
CA LEU A 48 0.12 -19.37 -1.60
C LEU A 48 -0.44 -19.86 -2.92
N LEU A 49 0.43 -20.29 -3.82
CA LEU A 49 0.01 -20.77 -5.15
C LEU A 49 -0.94 -21.98 -5.06
N THR A 50 -0.78 -22.82 -4.03
CA THR A 50 -1.68 -23.95 -3.76
C THR A 50 -3.10 -23.52 -3.49
N ASP A 51 -3.28 -22.48 -2.69
CA ASP A 51 -4.59 -21.96 -2.30
C ASP A 51 -5.25 -21.21 -3.48
N ILE A 52 -4.42 -20.46 -4.24
CA ILE A 52 -4.86 -19.82 -5.47
C ILE A 52 -5.38 -20.86 -6.46
N VAL A 53 -4.64 -21.94 -6.68
CA VAL A 53 -4.99 -23.01 -7.63
C VAL A 53 -6.31 -23.69 -7.24
N ASP A 54 -6.57 -23.89 -5.96
CA ASP A 54 -7.83 -24.47 -5.49
C ASP A 54 -9.05 -23.65 -5.91
N GLN A 55 -8.90 -22.33 -6.02
CA GLN A 55 -9.98 -21.45 -6.47
C GLN A 55 -10.14 -21.39 -8.00
N LEU A 56 -9.15 -21.86 -8.77
CA LEU A 56 -9.23 -21.81 -10.24
C LEU A 56 -10.12 -22.91 -10.81
N HIS A 57 -10.39 -23.98 -10.07
CA HIS A 57 -11.21 -25.12 -10.46
C HIS A 57 -10.87 -25.67 -11.86
N GLU A 58 -9.57 -25.81 -12.16
CA GLU A 58 -9.10 -26.37 -13.43
C GLU A 58 -9.07 -27.90 -13.36
N THR A 59 -9.30 -28.56 -14.52
CA THR A 59 -9.28 -30.03 -14.64
C THR A 59 -7.88 -30.65 -14.65
N SER A 60 -6.83 -29.85 -14.82
CA SER A 60 -5.44 -30.30 -14.79
C SER A 60 -4.99 -30.66 -13.38
N ARG A 61 -3.99 -31.52 -13.24
CA ARG A 61 -3.40 -31.86 -11.94
C ARG A 61 -2.91 -30.60 -11.22
N LYS A 62 -3.22 -30.46 -9.93
CA LYS A 62 -2.89 -29.29 -9.09
C LYS A 62 -1.42 -28.87 -9.23
N ILE A 63 -0.49 -29.84 -9.19
CA ILE A 63 0.95 -29.58 -9.30
C ILE A 63 1.31 -28.88 -10.62
N ASN A 64 0.74 -29.31 -11.75
CA ASN A 64 1.01 -28.72 -13.06
C ASN A 64 0.53 -27.25 -13.13
N ILE A 65 -0.57 -26.95 -12.42
CA ILE A 65 -1.11 -25.58 -12.38
C ILE A 65 -0.21 -24.72 -11.52
N VAL A 66 0.24 -25.22 -10.34
CA VAL A 66 1.20 -24.52 -9.45
C VAL A 66 2.50 -24.23 -10.21
N ASP A 67 3.05 -25.22 -10.94
CA ASP A 67 4.28 -25.05 -11.72
C ASP A 67 4.10 -23.98 -12.81
N ARG A 68 2.97 -24.01 -13.52
CA ARG A 68 2.65 -22.99 -14.52
C ARG A 68 2.62 -21.59 -13.91
N LEU A 69 1.96 -21.40 -12.77
CA LEU A 69 1.92 -20.10 -12.09
C LEU A 69 3.30 -19.67 -11.59
N SER A 70 4.06 -20.59 -11.03
CA SER A 70 5.44 -20.35 -10.57
C SER A 70 6.37 -19.94 -11.70
N GLN A 71 6.29 -20.61 -12.88
CA GLN A 71 7.06 -20.26 -14.06
C GLN A 71 6.72 -18.86 -14.60
N HIS A 72 5.45 -18.46 -14.55
CA HIS A 72 5.05 -17.11 -14.91
C HIS A 72 5.60 -16.07 -13.93
N LEU A 73 5.53 -16.32 -12.61
CA LEU A 73 6.12 -15.42 -11.61
C LEU A 73 7.63 -15.26 -11.79
N ALA A 74 8.34 -16.35 -12.16
CA ALA A 74 9.79 -16.31 -12.39
C ALA A 74 10.21 -15.37 -13.54
N LYS A 75 9.30 -15.01 -14.44
CA LYS A 75 9.54 -14.00 -15.49
C LYS A 75 9.55 -12.56 -14.96
N GLY A 76 9.14 -12.34 -13.70
CA GLY A 76 9.01 -11.04 -13.09
C GLY A 76 7.70 -10.32 -13.45
N THR A 77 7.61 -9.05 -13.03
CA THR A 77 6.45 -8.20 -13.30
C THR A 77 6.48 -7.70 -14.75
N PRO A 78 5.43 -7.92 -15.55
CA PRO A 78 5.38 -7.40 -16.92
C PRO A 78 5.40 -5.87 -16.92
N ARG A 79 6.37 -5.27 -17.62
CA ARG A 79 6.56 -3.80 -17.65
C ARG A 79 5.30 -3.05 -18.12
N GLU A 80 4.63 -3.58 -19.16
CA GLU A 80 3.42 -2.99 -19.71
C GLU A 80 2.25 -3.04 -18.71
N ALA A 81 2.12 -4.11 -17.93
CA ALA A 81 1.12 -4.21 -16.88
C ALA A 81 1.37 -3.18 -15.76
N LEU A 82 2.62 -3.04 -15.32
CA LEU A 82 3.00 -2.05 -14.32
C LEU A 82 2.74 -0.61 -14.83
N LYS A 83 3.11 -0.31 -16.08
CA LYS A 83 2.87 1.00 -16.69
C LYS A 83 1.38 1.33 -16.77
N ALA A 84 0.56 0.37 -17.21
CA ALA A 84 -0.89 0.51 -17.30
C ALA A 84 -1.52 0.68 -15.90
N TYR A 85 -1.04 -0.07 -14.91
CA TYR A 85 -1.44 0.06 -13.51
C TYR A 85 -1.16 1.48 -12.97
N LEU A 86 0.06 1.97 -13.09
CA LEU A 86 0.43 3.30 -12.62
C LEU A 86 -0.36 4.41 -13.32
N SER A 87 -0.61 4.28 -14.63
CA SER A 87 -1.47 5.20 -15.38
C SER A 87 -2.91 5.21 -14.85
N GLN A 88 -3.44 4.06 -14.41
CA GLN A 88 -4.76 3.98 -13.81
C GLN A 88 -4.78 4.59 -12.40
N VAL A 89 -3.77 4.33 -11.57
CA VAL A 89 -3.62 4.93 -10.23
C VAL A 89 -3.58 6.46 -10.33
N LYS A 90 -2.83 7.01 -11.29
CA LYS A 90 -2.76 8.46 -11.52
C LYS A 90 -4.15 9.09 -11.69
N LYS A 91 -5.08 8.41 -12.37
CA LYS A 91 -6.47 8.89 -12.58
C LYS A 91 -7.30 8.92 -11.31
N TRP A 92 -6.91 8.17 -10.28
CA TRP A 92 -7.63 8.08 -9.00
C TRP A 92 -7.17 9.13 -7.99
N CYS A 93 -6.08 9.83 -8.29
CA CYS A 93 -5.39 10.72 -7.37
C CYS A 93 -5.62 12.20 -7.73
N PRO A 94 -5.53 13.11 -6.75
CA PRO A 94 -5.48 14.55 -7.02
C PRO A 94 -4.21 14.94 -7.77
N ALA A 95 -4.18 16.13 -8.35
CA ALA A 95 -3.02 16.63 -9.12
C ALA A 95 -1.74 16.72 -8.28
N GLN A 96 -1.86 17.08 -7.00
CA GLN A 96 -0.76 17.11 -6.02
C GLN A 96 -1.09 16.15 -4.86
N PRO A 97 -0.82 14.86 -5.03
CA PRO A 97 -1.22 13.86 -4.05
C PRO A 97 -0.29 13.83 -2.84
N VAL A 98 -0.79 13.18 -1.78
CA VAL A 98 0.00 12.78 -0.60
C VAL A 98 0.55 11.38 -0.85
N ILE A 99 1.87 11.23 -0.72
CA ILE A 99 2.57 9.96 -0.85
C ILE A 99 3.16 9.60 0.51
N HIS A 100 2.76 8.46 1.05
CA HIS A 100 3.38 7.88 2.24
C HIS A 100 4.45 6.89 1.81
N ILE A 101 5.65 6.97 2.41
CA ILE A 101 6.69 5.96 2.29
C ILE A 101 6.92 5.36 3.67
N ASP A 102 6.95 4.05 3.72
CA ASP A 102 7.25 3.29 4.94
C ASP A 102 7.89 1.95 4.58
N ASP A 103 8.64 1.39 5.51
CA ASP A 103 9.28 0.10 5.37
C ASP A 103 8.60 -0.93 6.30
N SER A 104 8.61 -2.17 5.87
CA SER A 104 8.17 -3.31 6.67
C SER A 104 9.12 -4.48 6.44
N ASP A 105 9.09 -5.45 7.34
CA ASP A 105 9.89 -6.66 7.24
C ASP A 105 9.03 -7.87 6.99
N VAL A 106 9.58 -8.85 6.25
CA VAL A 106 9.02 -10.18 6.06
C VAL A 106 10.02 -11.19 6.58
N VAL A 107 9.71 -11.78 7.73
CA VAL A 107 10.58 -12.73 8.41
C VAL A 107 10.42 -14.13 7.82
N LYS A 108 11.54 -14.80 7.55
CA LYS A 108 11.63 -16.17 6.99
C LYS A 108 12.70 -16.97 7.75
N PRO A 109 12.50 -17.29 9.03
CA PRO A 109 13.56 -17.88 9.88
C PRO A 109 14.09 -19.19 9.32
N ASP A 110 13.22 -20.04 8.75
CA ASP A 110 13.56 -21.36 8.20
C ASP A 110 13.75 -21.34 6.67
N GLY A 111 13.96 -20.15 6.10
CA GLY A 111 13.95 -19.91 4.66
C GLY A 111 15.28 -20.17 3.95
N TYR A 112 16.04 -21.23 4.27
CA TYR A 112 17.41 -21.48 3.76
C TYR A 112 17.56 -21.52 2.24
N LYS A 113 16.49 -21.74 1.50
CA LYS A 113 16.50 -21.84 0.02
C LYS A 113 16.03 -20.57 -0.67
N PHE A 114 15.71 -19.52 0.06
CA PHE A 114 15.31 -18.25 -0.54
C PHE A 114 16.52 -17.47 -1.05
N GLU A 115 16.39 -16.90 -2.23
CA GLU A 115 17.44 -16.12 -2.87
C GLU A 115 17.74 -14.84 -2.10
N SER A 116 19.02 -14.57 -1.85
CA SER A 116 19.50 -13.33 -1.20
C SER A 116 18.85 -13.01 0.14
N LEU A 117 18.52 -14.02 0.95
CA LEU A 117 17.87 -13.81 2.24
C LEU A 117 18.84 -13.13 3.23
N GLY A 118 18.50 -11.92 3.66
CA GLY A 118 19.31 -11.10 4.57
C GLY A 118 18.86 -11.20 6.03
N TRP A 119 19.35 -10.27 6.84
CA TRP A 119 18.92 -10.10 8.22
C TRP A 119 17.99 -8.89 8.32
N VAL A 120 16.83 -9.06 8.94
CA VAL A 120 15.85 -8.02 9.20
C VAL A 120 15.51 -7.97 10.68
N ARG A 121 15.09 -6.80 11.15
CA ARG A 121 14.60 -6.66 12.52
C ARG A 121 13.20 -7.26 12.60
N ASP A 122 13.03 -8.25 13.46
CA ASP A 122 11.69 -8.75 13.76
C ASP A 122 10.94 -7.76 14.66
N GLY A 123 10.04 -7.00 14.06
CA GLY A 123 9.24 -6.00 14.77
C GLY A 123 8.25 -6.60 15.77
N SER A 124 7.86 -7.86 15.59
CA SER A 124 6.91 -8.55 16.47
C SER A 124 7.54 -9.05 17.77
N GLU A 125 8.82 -9.42 17.73
CA GLU A 125 9.57 -9.92 18.89
C GLU A 125 10.53 -8.88 19.50
N SER A 126 10.81 -7.79 18.78
CA SER A 126 11.67 -6.72 19.27
C SER A 126 10.94 -5.86 20.32
N THR A 127 11.66 -5.50 21.38
CA THR A 127 11.18 -4.58 22.43
C THR A 127 11.86 -3.22 22.31
N ALA A 128 11.46 -2.29 23.18
CA ALA A 128 12.10 -0.96 23.25
C ALA A 128 13.60 -1.05 23.66
N THR A 129 13.98 -2.11 24.38
CA THR A 129 15.33 -2.31 24.93
C THR A 129 16.16 -3.35 24.18
N LYS A 130 15.50 -4.26 23.43
CA LYS A 130 16.18 -5.37 22.74
C LYS A 130 15.68 -5.53 21.31
N ASN A 131 16.59 -5.36 20.35
CA ASN A 131 16.30 -5.67 18.93
C ASN A 131 16.56 -7.16 18.68
N ILE A 132 15.59 -7.83 18.06
CA ILE A 132 15.72 -9.21 17.58
C ILE A 132 15.82 -9.18 16.06
N TYR A 133 16.81 -9.89 15.53
CA TYR A 133 17.04 -9.99 14.09
C TYR A 133 16.84 -11.44 13.65
N LYS A 134 16.15 -11.61 12.52
CA LYS A 134 15.91 -12.90 11.88
C LYS A 134 16.20 -12.81 10.39
N LYS A 135 16.31 -13.98 9.75
CA LYS A 135 16.40 -14.03 8.28
C LYS A 135 15.10 -13.54 7.64
N GLY A 136 15.21 -12.72 6.63
CA GLY A 136 14.05 -12.11 5.97
C GLY A 136 14.40 -11.15 4.85
N TYR A 137 13.38 -10.40 4.42
CA TYR A 137 13.47 -9.33 3.43
C TYR A 137 12.90 -8.05 4.01
N HIS A 138 13.47 -6.91 3.62
CA HIS A 138 12.84 -5.61 3.75
C HIS A 138 11.81 -5.41 2.64
N VAL A 139 10.76 -4.67 2.93
CA VAL A 139 9.76 -4.23 1.95
C VAL A 139 9.64 -2.73 2.04
N THR A 140 10.09 -2.01 1.01
CA THR A 140 9.83 -0.58 0.89
C THR A 140 8.55 -0.37 0.09
N GLU A 141 7.60 0.33 0.66
CA GLU A 141 6.31 0.62 0.06
C GLU A 141 6.12 2.14 -0.07
N ALA A 142 5.63 2.59 -1.23
CA ALA A 142 5.10 3.94 -1.36
C ALA A 142 3.63 3.86 -1.76
N THR A 143 2.75 4.40 -0.91
CA THR A 143 1.32 4.51 -1.19
C THR A 143 0.93 5.96 -1.45
N VAL A 144 0.02 6.16 -2.39
CA VAL A 144 -0.59 7.45 -2.67
C VAL A 144 -2.04 7.46 -2.21
N LEU A 145 -2.51 8.57 -1.67
CA LEU A 145 -3.93 8.73 -1.34
C LEU A 145 -4.73 9.12 -2.57
N THR A 146 -5.77 8.36 -2.84
CA THR A 146 -6.77 8.66 -3.88
C THR A 146 -7.64 9.87 -3.47
N ASN A 147 -8.45 10.38 -4.39
CA ASN A 147 -9.43 11.45 -4.12
C ASN A 147 -10.37 11.12 -2.94
N ASN A 148 -10.59 9.84 -2.65
CA ASN A 148 -11.42 9.38 -1.52
C ASN A 148 -10.57 9.01 -0.29
N ASN A 149 -9.32 9.46 -0.22
CA ASN A 149 -8.37 9.19 0.88
C ASN A 149 -8.09 7.70 1.13
N HIS A 150 -8.20 6.83 0.12
CA HIS A 150 -7.80 5.43 0.21
C HIS A 150 -6.37 5.24 -0.30
N PRO A 151 -5.51 4.48 0.41
CA PRO A 151 -4.13 4.26 -0.02
C PRO A 151 -4.06 3.25 -1.16
N VAL A 152 -3.28 3.58 -2.20
CA VAL A 152 -2.95 2.68 -3.32
C VAL A 152 -1.46 2.73 -3.53
N SER A 153 -0.81 1.58 -3.69
CA SER A 153 0.64 1.49 -3.88
C SER A 153 1.06 2.00 -5.26
N ILE A 154 2.13 2.76 -5.31
CA ILE A 154 2.80 3.17 -6.55
C ILE A 154 4.21 2.59 -6.66
N PHE A 155 4.73 2.07 -5.56
CA PHE A 155 6.01 1.39 -5.47
C PHE A 155 5.94 0.37 -4.33
N SER A 156 6.35 -0.85 -4.60
CA SER A 156 6.47 -1.91 -3.59
C SER A 156 7.57 -2.86 -4.01
N GLU A 157 8.64 -2.92 -3.24
CA GLU A 157 9.81 -3.71 -3.56
C GLU A 157 10.32 -4.47 -2.33
N MET A 158 10.42 -5.79 -2.47
CA MET A 158 11.17 -6.61 -1.54
C MET A 158 12.64 -6.59 -1.93
N HIS A 159 13.48 -6.33 -0.96
CA HIS A 159 14.92 -6.24 -1.14
C HIS A 159 15.67 -6.74 0.09
N SER A 160 16.98 -6.96 -0.07
CA SER A 160 17.83 -7.48 0.99
C SER A 160 19.25 -6.96 0.89
N SER A 161 19.89 -6.74 2.02
CA SER A 161 21.33 -6.42 2.10
C SER A 161 22.24 -7.54 1.58
N SER A 162 21.72 -8.73 1.33
CA SER A 162 22.45 -9.87 0.76
C SER A 162 22.39 -9.94 -0.77
N GLU A 163 21.71 -9.00 -1.42
CA GLU A 163 21.70 -8.92 -2.89
C GLU A 163 23.04 -8.42 -3.43
N LYS A 164 23.48 -9.01 -4.55
CA LYS A 164 24.76 -8.70 -5.19
C LYS A 164 24.96 -7.21 -5.51
N ASN A 165 23.89 -6.53 -5.89
CA ASN A 165 23.87 -5.13 -6.32
C ASN A 165 23.21 -4.19 -5.29
N PHE A 166 22.99 -4.68 -4.06
CA PHE A 166 22.43 -3.85 -3.01
C PHE A 166 23.45 -2.79 -2.57
N THR A 167 23.05 -1.54 -2.59
CA THR A 167 23.87 -0.41 -2.14
C THR A 167 23.42 0.10 -0.80
N SER A 168 22.16 0.48 -0.68
CA SER A 168 21.58 0.92 0.59
C SER A 168 20.05 0.90 0.57
N ILE A 169 19.44 0.85 1.75
CA ILE A 169 17.99 1.05 1.90
C ILE A 169 17.57 2.43 1.38
N ASN A 170 18.42 3.45 1.55
CA ASN A 170 18.15 4.79 1.04
C ASN A 170 17.96 4.83 -0.48
N ASP A 171 18.71 4.02 -1.24
CA ASP A 171 18.58 3.99 -2.71
C ASP A 171 17.25 3.38 -3.15
N VAL A 172 16.73 2.39 -2.40
CA VAL A 172 15.39 1.85 -2.64
C VAL A 172 14.33 2.92 -2.32
N THR A 173 14.49 3.63 -1.21
CA THR A 173 13.61 4.77 -0.84
C THR A 173 13.67 5.87 -1.91
N PHE A 174 14.86 6.19 -2.44
CA PHE A 174 15.00 7.16 -3.54
C PHE A 174 14.32 6.69 -4.82
N SER A 175 14.33 5.39 -5.09
CA SER A 175 13.58 4.80 -6.22
C SER A 175 12.07 4.99 -6.04
N ALA A 176 11.56 4.83 -4.81
CA ALA A 176 10.17 5.10 -4.47
C ALA A 176 9.82 6.59 -4.65
N MET A 177 10.68 7.51 -4.19
CA MET A 177 10.51 8.96 -4.38
C MET A 177 10.53 9.34 -5.87
N ASN A 178 11.49 8.82 -6.64
CA ASN A 178 11.59 9.03 -8.07
C ASN A 178 10.33 8.53 -8.80
N ARG A 179 9.76 7.39 -8.38
CA ARG A 179 8.51 6.86 -8.91
C ARG A 179 7.35 7.84 -8.70
N GLY A 180 7.20 8.35 -7.48
CA GLY A 180 6.16 9.33 -7.14
C GLY A 180 6.29 10.62 -7.95
N SER A 181 7.51 11.19 -7.99
CA SER A 181 7.80 12.40 -8.76
C SER A 181 7.56 12.22 -10.26
N SER A 182 8.03 11.12 -10.85
CA SER A 182 7.82 10.84 -12.28
C SER A 182 6.34 10.67 -12.63
N LEU A 183 5.54 10.12 -11.70
CA LEU A 183 4.12 9.87 -11.94
C LEU A 183 3.28 11.14 -11.82
N PHE A 184 3.55 11.99 -10.84
CA PHE A 184 2.69 13.13 -10.49
C PHE A 184 3.32 14.50 -10.75
N GLY A 185 4.62 14.60 -10.97
CA GLY A 185 5.37 15.84 -11.03
C GLY A 185 5.59 16.42 -9.62
N LYS A 186 4.57 17.05 -9.04
CA LYS A 186 4.60 17.60 -7.67
C LYS A 186 3.73 16.76 -6.73
N ALA A 187 4.27 16.42 -5.55
CA ALA A 187 3.59 15.67 -4.49
C ALA A 187 4.06 16.11 -3.11
N THR A 188 3.34 15.70 -2.06
CA THR A 188 3.79 15.84 -0.67
C THR A 188 4.16 14.47 -0.11
N PHE A 189 5.44 14.27 0.22
CA PHE A 189 5.94 13.04 0.81
C PHE A 189 5.80 13.08 2.33
N VAL A 190 5.21 12.05 2.91
CA VAL A 190 5.00 11.95 4.37
C VAL A 190 5.69 10.69 4.86
N MET A 191 6.62 10.84 5.80
CA MET A 191 7.46 9.76 6.29
C MET A 191 7.62 9.83 7.80
N ASP A 192 7.94 8.69 8.40
CA ASP A 192 8.13 8.59 9.83
C ASP A 192 9.57 9.02 10.25
N ARG A 193 9.88 8.90 11.54
CA ARG A 193 11.19 9.27 12.10
C ARG A 193 12.37 8.41 11.61
N GLY A 194 12.11 7.26 11.03
CA GLY A 194 13.15 6.41 10.43
C GLY A 194 13.81 7.09 9.23
N TYR A 195 13.11 8.00 8.59
CA TYR A 195 13.57 8.77 7.43
C TYR A 195 14.17 10.15 7.80
N ASP A 196 14.41 10.41 9.08
CA ASP A 196 15.06 11.64 9.55
C ASP A 196 16.57 11.61 9.26
N ASP A 197 16.92 11.68 7.99
CA ASP A 197 18.28 11.69 7.44
C ASP A 197 18.46 12.89 6.49
N ASN A 198 19.64 13.53 6.54
CA ASN A 198 19.99 14.63 5.65
C ASN A 198 19.86 14.27 4.18
N LYS A 199 20.19 13.03 3.80
CA LYS A 199 20.04 12.55 2.42
C LYS A 199 18.60 12.60 1.93
N MET A 200 17.63 12.30 2.81
CA MET A 200 16.19 12.37 2.49
C MET A 200 15.75 13.81 2.20
N PHE A 201 16.10 14.75 3.09
CA PHE A 201 15.78 16.16 2.90
C PHE A 201 16.39 16.71 1.61
N LEU A 202 17.71 16.48 1.41
CA LEU A 202 18.43 16.93 0.21
C LEU A 202 17.82 16.33 -1.07
N LYS A 203 17.46 15.04 -1.05
CA LYS A 203 16.84 14.37 -2.21
C LYS A 203 15.49 14.98 -2.56
N LEU A 204 14.61 15.16 -1.59
CA LEU A 204 13.28 15.77 -1.81
C LEU A 204 13.39 17.21 -2.28
N ASP A 205 14.31 17.97 -1.69
CA ASP A 205 14.59 19.35 -2.10
C ASP A 205 15.11 19.45 -3.53
N SER A 206 16.05 18.57 -3.91
CA SER A 206 16.60 18.52 -5.28
C SER A 206 15.54 18.15 -6.33
N MET A 207 14.51 17.41 -5.92
CA MET A 207 13.37 17.03 -6.76
C MET A 207 12.22 18.06 -6.72
N GLY A 208 12.35 19.15 -5.96
CA GLY A 208 11.31 20.17 -5.80
C GLY A 208 10.03 19.67 -5.13
N GLN A 209 10.10 18.61 -4.32
CA GLN A 209 8.94 18.01 -3.67
C GLN A 209 8.64 18.65 -2.31
N ASP A 210 7.37 18.60 -1.92
CA ASP A 210 6.97 18.93 -0.55
C ASP A 210 7.13 17.73 0.36
N TYR A 211 7.34 17.97 1.66
CA TYR A 211 7.46 16.88 2.62
C TYR A 211 6.94 17.21 4.01
N VAL A 212 6.58 16.16 4.75
CA VAL A 212 6.38 16.16 6.19
C VAL A 212 7.08 14.93 6.77
N ILE A 213 8.18 15.16 7.49
CA ILE A 213 9.01 14.09 8.09
C ILE A 213 9.04 14.28 9.61
N ARG A 214 8.75 13.20 10.35
CA ARG A 214 8.89 13.22 11.80
C ARG A 214 10.37 13.16 12.17
N LEU A 215 10.81 14.07 13.04
CA LEU A 215 12.19 14.14 13.50
C LEU A 215 12.46 13.22 14.70
N THR A 216 13.69 12.78 14.80
CA THR A 216 14.24 12.08 15.98
C THR A 216 14.62 13.06 17.08
N ALA A 217 14.75 12.57 18.33
CA ALA A 217 15.20 13.37 19.45
C ALA A 217 16.62 13.93 19.29
N LYS A 218 17.44 13.27 18.48
CA LYS A 218 18.85 13.63 18.25
C LYS A 218 19.04 14.67 17.12
N ARG A 219 17.96 15.08 16.41
CA ARG A 219 18.05 16.03 15.31
C ARG A 219 18.48 17.43 15.81
N LYS A 220 19.52 17.97 15.20
CA LYS A 220 19.92 19.37 15.36
C LYS A 220 19.35 20.23 14.22
N LEU A 221 18.92 21.41 14.55
CA LEU A 221 18.37 22.42 13.66
C LEU A 221 19.09 23.76 13.92
N LEU A 222 19.28 24.55 12.88
CA LEU A 222 19.84 25.88 13.04
C LEU A 222 18.69 26.85 13.35
N TYR A 223 18.77 27.47 14.54
CA TYR A 223 17.80 28.46 15.04
C TYR A 223 18.54 29.66 15.58
N HIS A 224 18.24 30.86 15.09
CA HIS A 224 18.96 32.08 15.41
C HIS A 224 20.49 31.92 15.33
N ASN A 225 20.96 31.38 14.19
CA ASN A 225 22.38 31.11 13.90
C ASN A 225 23.09 30.14 14.87
N LYS A 226 22.34 29.43 15.71
CA LYS A 226 22.87 28.43 16.63
C LYS A 226 22.30 27.04 16.36
N TRP A 227 23.17 26.04 16.25
CA TRP A 227 22.75 24.64 16.19
C TRP A 227 22.18 24.18 17.53
N THR A 228 20.89 23.87 17.54
CA THR A 228 20.10 23.52 18.73
C THR A 228 19.41 22.20 18.50
N PHE A 229 19.28 21.37 19.52
CA PHE A 229 18.47 20.16 19.40
C PHE A 229 16.99 20.49 19.18
N ALA A 230 16.34 19.76 18.29
CA ALA A 230 14.90 19.92 18.05
C ALA A 230 14.07 19.74 19.33
N THR A 231 14.54 18.90 20.26
CA THR A 231 13.93 18.69 21.59
C THR A 231 13.99 19.92 22.48
N GLU A 232 15.05 20.72 22.41
CA GLU A 232 15.13 21.99 23.16
C GLU A 232 14.10 23.00 22.65
N LEU A 233 13.96 23.12 21.31
CA LEU A 233 12.94 23.97 20.72
C LEU A 233 11.53 23.51 21.10
N ARG A 234 11.30 22.20 21.12
CA ARG A 234 10.06 21.57 21.56
C ARG A 234 9.74 21.92 23.02
N ASN A 235 10.71 21.78 23.90
CA ASN A 235 10.50 21.95 25.35
C ASN A 235 10.30 23.44 25.75
N ARG A 236 10.85 24.39 24.99
CA ARG A 236 10.67 25.82 25.20
C ARG A 236 9.34 26.38 24.70
N ARG A 237 8.53 25.57 24.01
CA ARG A 237 7.28 26.01 23.38
C ARG A 237 6.09 25.28 23.97
N LYS A 238 4.91 25.89 23.80
CA LYS A 238 3.62 25.32 24.19
C LYS A 238 2.70 25.31 22.97
N GLY A 239 1.86 24.29 22.85
CA GLY A 239 0.82 24.23 21.83
C GLY A 239 -0.27 25.26 22.12
N LYS A 240 -0.64 26.06 21.11
CA LYS A 240 -1.67 27.12 21.22
C LYS A 240 -2.89 26.83 20.35
N VAL A 241 -2.74 26.06 19.27
CA VAL A 241 -3.80 25.77 18.31
C VAL A 241 -4.34 24.38 18.56
N LYS A 242 -5.62 24.28 18.89
CA LYS A 242 -6.31 23.01 19.12
C LYS A 242 -6.56 22.27 17.81
N LEU A 243 -6.39 20.96 17.84
CA LEU A 243 -6.72 20.04 16.75
C LEU A 243 -7.35 18.78 17.34
N PRO A 244 -8.68 18.63 17.26
CA PRO A 244 -9.31 17.35 17.54
C PRO A 244 -8.95 16.35 16.44
N LEU A 245 -8.53 15.17 16.79
CA LEU A 245 -8.18 14.12 15.85
C LEU A 245 -8.41 12.72 16.40
N PHE A 246 -8.68 11.78 15.50
CA PHE A 246 -8.75 10.38 15.82
C PHE A 246 -7.40 9.72 15.50
N TYR A 247 -6.78 9.11 16.50
CA TYR A 247 -5.48 8.46 16.36
C TYR A 247 -5.41 7.17 17.19
N LYS A 248 -4.96 6.07 16.57
CA LYS A 248 -4.85 4.74 17.20
C LYS A 248 -6.14 4.27 17.90
N GLY A 249 -7.29 4.47 17.25
CA GLY A 249 -8.58 4.01 17.77
C GLY A 249 -9.21 4.89 18.84
N LYS A 250 -8.63 6.05 19.16
CA LYS A 250 -9.13 6.96 20.20
C LYS A 250 -9.21 8.39 19.69
N GLU A 251 -10.14 9.15 20.23
CA GLU A 251 -10.20 10.60 20.06
C GLU A 251 -9.16 11.27 20.95
N HIS A 252 -8.45 12.24 20.40
CA HIS A 252 -7.45 13.03 21.08
C HIS A 252 -7.67 14.51 20.79
N GLU A 253 -7.29 15.35 21.74
CA GLU A 253 -7.16 16.79 21.54
C GLU A 253 -5.67 17.14 21.49
N ALA A 254 -5.16 17.41 20.29
CA ALA A 254 -3.80 17.85 20.08
C ALA A 254 -3.70 19.37 20.18
N TYR A 255 -2.53 19.84 20.57
CA TYR A 255 -2.18 21.27 20.61
C TYR A 255 -0.95 21.51 19.75
N LEU A 256 -1.03 22.47 18.84
CA LEU A 256 0.00 22.72 17.84
C LEU A 256 0.74 24.04 18.13
N SER A 257 2.02 24.06 17.80
CA SER A 257 2.82 25.26 17.61
C SER A 257 3.83 25.04 16.48
N HIS A 258 4.46 26.10 15.97
CA HIS A 258 5.48 25.98 14.95
C HIS A 258 6.64 26.95 15.19
N VAL A 259 7.75 26.70 14.52
CA VAL A 259 8.91 27.59 14.49
C VAL A 259 9.64 27.42 13.15
N LYS A 260 10.06 28.55 12.56
CA LYS A 260 10.92 28.56 11.38
C LYS A 260 12.35 28.26 11.81
N VAL A 261 12.98 27.32 11.12
CA VAL A 261 14.33 26.82 11.39
C VAL A 261 15.03 26.49 10.09
N GLN A 262 16.34 26.19 10.14
CA GLN A 262 17.05 25.67 8.99
C GLN A 262 17.54 24.26 9.28
N ILE A 263 17.60 23.43 8.23
CA ILE A 263 18.00 22.04 8.32
C ILE A 263 19.14 21.76 7.33
N THR A 264 19.95 20.76 7.64
CA THR A 264 21.12 20.32 6.87
C THR A 264 22.22 21.41 6.71
N ALA A 265 23.35 21.04 6.16
CA ALA A 265 24.44 21.97 5.85
C ALA A 265 24.05 23.01 4.79
N SER A 266 23.04 22.71 3.96
CA SER A 266 22.52 23.66 2.97
C SER A 266 21.76 24.84 3.59
N ARG A 267 21.46 24.78 4.88
CA ARG A 267 20.75 25.82 5.64
C ARG A 267 19.42 26.23 4.99
N LYS A 268 18.72 25.27 4.40
CA LYS A 268 17.41 25.53 3.81
C LYS A 268 16.39 25.83 4.90
N ASP A 269 15.62 26.88 4.70
CA ASP A 269 14.51 27.26 5.59
C ASP A 269 13.39 26.23 5.54
N ILE A 270 12.97 25.77 6.70
CA ILE A 270 11.85 24.86 6.90
C ILE A 270 11.01 25.30 8.12
N TYR A 271 9.89 24.65 8.31
CA TYR A 271 9.08 24.81 9.53
C TYR A 271 9.10 23.53 10.35
N LEU A 272 9.34 23.69 11.64
CA LEU A 272 9.17 22.63 12.64
C LEU A 272 7.79 22.79 13.27
N VAL A 273 6.88 21.86 13.00
CA VAL A 273 5.56 21.80 13.65
C VAL A 273 5.66 20.86 14.84
N LEU A 274 5.22 21.33 15.99
CA LEU A 274 5.23 20.60 17.25
C LEU A 274 3.80 20.21 17.61
N VAL A 275 3.60 18.91 17.92
CA VAL A 275 2.29 18.35 18.23
C VAL A 275 2.29 17.79 19.64
N TYR A 276 1.53 18.39 20.53
CA TYR A 276 1.38 18.04 21.94
C TYR A 276 0.07 17.30 22.20
N GLY A 277 -0.01 16.53 23.29
CA GLY A 277 -1.25 15.90 23.76
C GLY A 277 -1.57 14.52 23.14
N ILE A 278 -0.72 14.00 22.23
CA ILE A 278 -0.96 12.70 21.58
C ILE A 278 -0.08 11.59 22.15
N THR A 279 1.17 11.90 22.42
CA THR A 279 2.18 10.96 22.95
C THR A 279 2.84 11.59 24.17
N GLU A 280 3.47 10.77 25.00
CA GLU A 280 4.22 11.24 26.18
C GLU A 280 5.15 12.42 25.85
N HIS A 281 5.90 12.28 24.76
CA HIS A 281 6.72 13.36 24.24
C HIS A 281 6.08 13.97 22.98
N PRO A 282 6.00 15.32 22.88
CA PRO A 282 5.45 15.96 21.69
C PRO A 282 6.16 15.55 20.41
N MET A 283 5.40 15.34 19.33
CA MET A 283 5.96 15.01 18.03
C MET A 283 6.57 16.25 17.39
N MET A 284 7.64 16.06 16.65
CA MET A 284 8.40 17.07 15.92
C MET A 284 8.32 16.78 14.44
N LEU A 285 7.62 17.62 13.67
CA LEU A 285 7.37 17.43 12.24
C LEU A 285 8.12 18.51 11.45
N ALA A 286 9.07 18.11 10.61
CA ALA A 286 9.76 19.00 9.69
C ALA A 286 9.01 19.08 8.36
N THR A 287 8.80 20.29 7.85
CA THR A 287 8.17 20.50 6.54
C THR A 287 8.77 21.72 5.84
N ASN A 288 8.91 21.62 4.50
CA ASN A 288 9.25 22.77 3.65
C ASN A 288 8.01 23.54 3.16
N LYS A 289 6.79 23.08 3.52
CA LYS A 289 5.56 23.82 3.23
C LYS A 289 5.51 25.07 4.12
N PRO A 290 5.26 26.25 3.54
CA PRO A 290 5.18 27.48 4.33
C PRO A 290 4.00 27.44 5.31
N ILE A 291 4.17 28.05 6.48
CA ILE A 291 3.15 28.15 7.50
C ILE A 291 2.94 29.63 7.80
N TYR A 292 1.84 30.19 7.33
CA TYR A 292 1.44 31.57 7.52
C TYR A 292 0.25 31.70 8.48
N SER A 293 -0.53 30.62 8.61
CA SER A 293 -1.77 30.60 9.39
C SER A 293 -1.84 29.39 10.32
N LYS A 294 -2.85 29.38 11.22
CA LYS A 294 -3.18 28.19 12.03
C LYS A 294 -3.70 27.03 11.17
N GLU A 295 -4.38 27.36 10.07
CA GLU A 295 -4.91 26.38 9.11
C GLU A 295 -3.79 25.61 8.41
N ASP A 296 -2.70 26.30 8.00
CA ASP A 296 -1.52 25.66 7.41
C ASP A 296 -0.88 24.67 8.40
N MET A 297 -0.74 25.07 9.64
CA MET A 297 -0.17 24.23 10.70
C MET A 297 -1.06 22.99 10.96
N ILE A 298 -2.38 23.16 10.99
CA ILE A 298 -3.35 22.06 11.10
C ILE A 298 -3.24 21.14 9.89
N ALA A 299 -3.10 21.69 8.68
CA ALA A 299 -2.95 20.91 7.45
C ALA A 299 -1.70 20.03 7.51
N VAL A 300 -0.54 20.55 7.93
CA VAL A 300 0.70 19.78 8.10
C VAL A 300 0.52 18.65 9.12
N ALA A 301 -0.11 18.92 10.25
CA ALA A 301 -0.39 17.89 11.26
C ALA A 301 -1.32 16.80 10.69
N LYS A 302 -2.40 17.16 10.01
CA LYS A 302 -3.32 16.20 9.35
C LYS A 302 -2.62 15.35 8.30
N LEU A 303 -1.71 15.94 7.50
CA LEU A 303 -0.88 15.20 6.54
C LEU A 303 -0.06 14.12 7.25
N TYR A 304 0.60 14.46 8.35
CA TYR A 304 1.37 13.47 9.11
C TYR A 304 0.48 12.38 9.69
N PHE A 305 -0.66 12.71 10.28
CA PHE A 305 -1.56 11.71 10.83
C PHE A 305 -2.23 10.83 9.77
N SER A 306 -2.30 11.27 8.51
CA SER A 306 -2.77 10.40 7.42
C SER A 306 -1.82 9.23 7.14
N ARG A 307 -0.57 9.27 7.62
CA ARG A 307 0.44 8.22 7.44
C ARG A 307 0.00 6.85 8.00
N TRP A 308 -0.84 6.81 9.04
CA TRP A 308 -1.34 5.54 9.56
C TRP A 308 -2.00 4.65 8.49
N ARG A 309 -2.42 5.23 7.37
CA ARG A 309 -3.04 4.50 6.25
C ARG A 309 -2.07 3.55 5.55
N ILE A 310 -0.76 3.85 5.51
CA ILE A 310 0.22 2.90 4.96
C ILE A 310 0.45 1.74 5.94
N GLU A 311 0.41 1.98 7.26
CA GLU A 311 0.48 0.91 8.27
C GLU A 311 -0.72 -0.05 8.14
N GLU A 312 -1.94 0.49 7.97
CA GLU A 312 -3.14 -0.32 7.71
C GLU A 312 -3.08 -1.04 6.35
N TYR A 313 -2.47 -0.41 5.35
CA TYR A 313 -2.25 -1.03 4.04
C TYR A 313 -1.33 -2.26 4.17
N PHE A 314 -0.20 -2.14 4.86
CA PHE A 314 0.68 -3.29 5.15
C PHE A 314 -0.04 -4.38 5.94
N ARG A 315 -0.74 -3.99 7.00
CA ARG A 315 -1.49 -4.93 7.84
C ARG A 315 -2.53 -5.68 7.00
N CYS A 316 -3.24 -5.01 6.12
CA CYS A 316 -4.20 -5.62 5.22
C CYS A 316 -3.52 -6.60 4.24
N LYS A 317 -2.39 -6.25 3.63
CA LYS A 317 -1.59 -7.18 2.79
C LYS A 317 -1.22 -8.45 3.57
N LYS A 318 -0.70 -8.28 4.79
CA LYS A 318 -0.26 -9.40 5.65
C LYS A 318 -1.42 -10.29 6.08
N GLN A 319 -2.53 -9.71 6.52
CA GLN A 319 -3.67 -10.46 7.08
C GLN A 319 -4.61 -11.01 6.00
N MET A 320 -4.95 -10.21 4.98
CA MET A 320 -5.94 -10.61 3.98
C MET A 320 -5.36 -11.42 2.82
N PHE A 321 -4.05 -11.32 2.57
CA PHE A 321 -3.40 -12.05 1.50
C PHE A 321 -2.24 -12.91 1.99
N GLN A 322 -2.07 -13.04 3.30
CA GLN A 322 -1.01 -13.84 3.93
C GLN A 322 0.38 -13.54 3.33
N PHE A 323 0.65 -12.24 3.08
CA PHE A 323 1.81 -11.78 2.32
C PHE A 323 3.15 -12.35 2.81
N GLU A 324 3.27 -12.72 4.08
CA GLU A 324 4.48 -13.29 4.65
C GLU A 324 4.61 -14.81 4.39
N ASN A 325 3.56 -15.48 3.88
CA ASN A 325 3.53 -16.94 3.74
C ASN A 325 4.00 -17.47 2.37
N PHE A 326 4.42 -16.60 1.45
CA PHE A 326 4.87 -17.03 0.12
C PHE A 326 5.95 -18.13 0.18
N ARG A 327 5.95 -18.99 -0.86
CA ARG A 327 6.88 -20.11 -1.00
C ARG A 327 7.72 -20.05 -2.29
N VAL A 328 7.47 -19.10 -3.18
CA VAL A 328 8.35 -18.82 -4.31
C VAL A 328 9.70 -18.31 -3.80
N ARG A 329 10.80 -18.74 -4.41
CA ARG A 329 12.15 -18.58 -3.80
C ARG A 329 13.01 -17.53 -4.47
N LYS A 330 12.85 -17.33 -5.80
CA LYS A 330 13.60 -16.29 -6.55
C LYS A 330 13.08 -14.92 -6.19
N LEU A 331 13.94 -13.96 -5.91
CA LEU A 331 13.56 -12.61 -5.53
C LEU A 331 12.71 -11.92 -6.61
N THR A 332 13.03 -12.16 -7.89
CA THR A 332 12.21 -11.72 -9.03
C THR A 332 10.77 -12.24 -8.95
N ALA A 333 10.59 -13.52 -8.60
CA ALA A 333 9.26 -14.13 -8.47
C ALA A 333 8.52 -13.60 -7.22
N ILE A 334 9.24 -13.34 -6.13
CA ILE A 334 8.69 -12.73 -4.90
C ILE A 334 8.17 -11.33 -5.20
N ASN A 335 8.96 -10.50 -5.90
CA ASN A 335 8.54 -9.16 -6.30
C ASN A 335 7.37 -9.19 -7.31
N ALA A 336 7.34 -10.15 -8.24
CA ALA A 336 6.19 -10.37 -9.10
C ALA A 336 4.93 -10.73 -8.30
N LEU A 337 5.04 -11.65 -7.34
CA LEU A 337 3.92 -12.02 -6.46
C LEU A 337 3.41 -10.80 -5.65
N ASN A 338 4.33 -10.01 -5.11
CA ASN A 338 4.01 -8.76 -4.41
C ASN A 338 3.25 -7.77 -5.31
N PHE A 339 3.59 -7.68 -6.60
CA PHE A 339 2.84 -6.88 -7.57
C PHE A 339 1.40 -7.39 -7.74
N TYR A 340 1.15 -8.70 -7.79
CA TYR A 340 -0.21 -9.24 -7.89
C TYR A 340 -1.04 -9.00 -6.62
N ILE A 341 -0.42 -9.06 -5.44
CA ILE A 341 -1.08 -8.63 -4.19
C ILE A 341 -1.42 -7.13 -4.27
N THR A 342 -0.50 -6.32 -4.81
CA THR A 342 -0.74 -4.88 -5.03
C THR A 342 -1.92 -4.63 -5.98
N LEU A 343 -2.09 -5.44 -7.04
CA LEU A 343 -3.27 -5.39 -7.91
C LEU A 343 -4.55 -5.75 -7.14
N CYS A 344 -4.53 -6.77 -6.28
CA CYS A 344 -5.67 -7.11 -5.44
C CYS A 344 -6.04 -5.95 -4.49
N MET A 345 -5.05 -5.33 -3.83
CA MET A 345 -5.28 -4.15 -2.99
C MET A 345 -5.86 -2.98 -3.78
N ALA A 346 -5.39 -2.77 -5.02
CA ALA A 346 -5.93 -1.74 -5.91
C ALA A 346 -7.36 -2.07 -6.38
N PHE A 347 -7.71 -3.35 -6.51
CA PHE A 347 -9.10 -3.75 -6.74
C PHE A 347 -10.00 -3.37 -5.56
N LEU A 348 -9.54 -3.61 -4.32
CA LEU A 348 -10.27 -3.16 -3.12
C LEU A 348 -10.44 -1.64 -3.11
N ALA A 349 -9.39 -0.89 -3.49
CA ALA A 349 -9.47 0.56 -3.65
C ALA A 349 -10.51 0.96 -4.71
N GLN A 350 -10.51 0.32 -5.88
CA GLN A 350 -11.50 0.59 -6.92
C GLN A 350 -12.94 0.34 -6.42
N ILE A 351 -13.18 -0.75 -5.70
CA ILE A 351 -14.50 -1.03 -5.11
C ILE A 351 -14.85 0.01 -4.03
N SER A 352 -13.90 0.41 -3.20
CA SER A 352 -14.15 1.41 -2.14
C SER A 352 -14.57 2.77 -2.71
N MET A 353 -14.08 3.14 -3.90
CA MET A 353 -14.43 4.39 -4.59
C MET A 353 -15.79 4.39 -5.28
N LYS A 354 -16.45 3.23 -5.42
CA LYS A 354 -17.84 3.17 -5.90
C LYS A 354 -18.76 3.86 -4.90
N SER A 355 -19.88 4.43 -5.37
CA SER A 355 -20.86 5.07 -4.49
C SER A 355 -21.37 4.11 -3.41
N GLU A 356 -21.80 4.63 -2.28
CA GLU A 356 -22.36 3.82 -1.19
C GLU A 356 -23.65 3.08 -1.59
N THR A 357 -24.35 3.59 -2.60
CA THR A 357 -25.57 2.98 -3.17
C THR A 357 -25.28 1.96 -4.29
N ASN A 358 -23.99 1.75 -4.66
CA ASN A 358 -23.65 0.79 -5.69
C ASN A 358 -24.03 -0.63 -5.26
N ALA A 359 -24.88 -1.28 -6.04
CA ALA A 359 -25.45 -2.60 -5.69
C ALA A 359 -24.37 -3.66 -5.39
N LEU A 360 -23.27 -3.69 -6.16
CA LEU A 360 -22.18 -4.62 -5.92
C LEU A 360 -21.46 -4.31 -4.60
N LYS A 361 -21.13 -3.04 -4.33
CA LYS A 361 -20.48 -2.61 -3.07
C LYS A 361 -21.37 -2.96 -1.87
N VAL A 362 -22.66 -2.68 -1.96
CA VAL A 362 -23.64 -3.04 -0.91
C VAL A 362 -23.67 -4.56 -0.69
N THR A 363 -23.69 -5.35 -1.76
CA THR A 363 -23.66 -6.82 -1.65
C THR A 363 -22.37 -7.31 -0.99
N ILE A 364 -21.21 -6.78 -1.36
CA ILE A 364 -19.93 -7.12 -0.73
C ILE A 364 -19.95 -6.83 0.76
N ILE A 365 -20.42 -5.64 1.13
CA ILE A 365 -20.48 -5.21 2.53
C ILE A 365 -21.47 -6.06 3.35
N LYS A 366 -22.60 -6.47 2.77
CA LYS A 366 -23.57 -7.37 3.42
C LYS A 366 -23.08 -8.80 3.58
N THR A 367 -22.21 -9.27 2.67
CA THR A 367 -21.62 -10.62 2.75
C THR A 367 -20.48 -10.69 3.76
N ALA A 368 -19.83 -9.55 4.06
CA ALA A 368 -18.80 -9.48 5.09
C ALA A 368 -19.41 -9.54 6.50
N ASP A 369 -18.62 -10.00 7.49
CA ASP A 369 -19.03 -10.03 8.88
C ASP A 369 -19.52 -8.66 9.35
N PRO A 370 -20.60 -8.61 10.16
CA PRO A 370 -21.10 -7.35 10.70
C PRO A 370 -20.07 -6.73 11.66
N VAL A 371 -19.89 -5.41 11.54
CA VAL A 371 -19.00 -4.63 12.41
C VAL A 371 -19.84 -3.63 13.19
N LYS A 372 -19.69 -3.64 14.53
CA LYS A 372 -20.45 -2.76 15.44
C LYS A 372 -19.92 -1.32 15.42
N GLU A 373 -18.63 -1.13 15.13
CA GLU A 373 -17.96 0.17 15.19
C GLU A 373 -17.82 0.81 13.81
N LYS A 374 -17.55 2.12 13.79
CA LYS A 374 -17.26 2.85 12.56
C LYS A 374 -16.00 2.31 11.89
N VAL A 375 -16.14 1.86 10.66
CA VAL A 375 -15.01 1.32 9.87
C VAL A 375 -14.18 2.47 9.31
N HIS A 376 -12.96 2.65 9.81
CA HIS A 376 -12.02 3.66 9.34
C HIS A 376 -11.18 3.21 8.13
N PHE A 377 -10.99 1.89 7.96
CA PHE A 377 -10.26 1.30 6.85
C PHE A 377 -11.05 0.11 6.27
N CYS A 378 -11.69 0.33 5.13
CA CYS A 378 -12.70 -0.61 4.60
C CYS A 378 -12.13 -1.84 3.88
N TYR A 379 -10.84 -1.90 3.56
CA TYR A 379 -10.26 -2.97 2.72
C TYR A 379 -10.43 -4.36 3.32
N TYR A 380 -10.28 -4.51 4.63
CA TYR A 380 -10.53 -5.80 5.31
C TYR A 380 -11.93 -6.33 5.03
N ARG A 381 -12.91 -5.45 5.20
CA ARG A 381 -14.32 -5.81 5.00
C ARG A 381 -14.64 -6.11 3.54
N LEU A 382 -14.07 -5.32 2.62
CA LEU A 382 -14.20 -5.58 1.19
C LEU A 382 -13.56 -6.92 0.79
N ALA A 383 -12.35 -7.22 1.27
CA ALA A 383 -11.68 -8.48 0.98
C ALA A 383 -12.50 -9.68 1.45
N LYS A 384 -12.99 -9.66 2.71
CA LYS A 384 -13.84 -10.72 3.27
C LYS A 384 -15.13 -10.90 2.49
N GLY A 385 -15.84 -9.80 2.17
CA GLY A 385 -17.07 -9.88 1.41
C GLY A 385 -16.90 -10.40 -0.01
N ILE A 386 -15.80 -10.02 -0.69
CA ILE A 386 -15.45 -10.53 -2.03
C ILE A 386 -15.18 -12.03 -1.95
N SER A 387 -14.33 -12.48 -1.04
CA SER A 387 -14.03 -13.91 -0.85
C SER A 387 -15.31 -14.68 -0.50
N GLY A 388 -16.16 -14.16 0.38
CA GLY A 388 -17.45 -14.76 0.71
C GLY A 388 -18.41 -14.92 -0.49
N ILE A 389 -18.44 -13.95 -1.43
CA ILE A 389 -19.21 -14.08 -2.68
C ILE A 389 -18.57 -15.15 -3.59
N LEU A 390 -17.24 -15.18 -3.67
CA LEU A 390 -16.51 -16.09 -4.56
C LEU A 390 -16.47 -17.53 -4.04
N SER A 391 -16.67 -17.78 -2.74
CA SER A 391 -16.76 -19.14 -2.16
C SER A 391 -17.87 -20.00 -2.77
N TYR A 392 -18.89 -19.37 -3.36
CA TYR A 392 -19.96 -20.06 -4.09
C TYR A 392 -19.62 -20.32 -5.57
N ALA A 393 -18.42 -19.96 -6.02
CA ALA A 393 -18.01 -20.15 -7.41
C ALA A 393 -17.65 -21.62 -7.68
N LYS A 394 -18.34 -22.27 -8.62
CA LYS A 394 -18.01 -23.63 -9.08
C LYS A 394 -16.90 -23.67 -10.12
N GLU A 395 -16.56 -22.54 -10.71
CA GLU A 395 -15.59 -22.39 -11.80
C GLU A 395 -14.79 -21.11 -11.63
N GLY A 396 -13.51 -21.13 -12.00
CA GLY A 396 -12.66 -19.94 -12.07
C GLY A 396 -13.00 -19.05 -13.27
N VAL A 397 -12.11 -18.12 -13.56
CA VAL A 397 -12.29 -17.14 -14.67
C VAL A 397 -11.71 -17.61 -15.99
N ARG A 398 -10.98 -18.74 -16.01
CA ARG A 398 -10.24 -19.20 -17.18
C ARG A 398 -11.13 -19.61 -18.36
N LEU A 399 -12.30 -20.13 -18.11
CA LEU A 399 -13.27 -20.48 -19.15
C LEU A 399 -13.65 -19.29 -20.02
N TRP A 400 -13.65 -18.08 -19.47
CA TRP A 400 -13.96 -16.83 -20.17
C TRP A 400 -12.94 -16.47 -21.26
N PHE A 401 -11.76 -17.10 -21.24
CA PHE A 401 -10.74 -16.98 -22.28
C PHE A 401 -10.79 -18.08 -23.33
N ARG A 402 -11.58 -19.15 -23.12
CA ARG A 402 -11.70 -20.28 -24.06
C ARG A 402 -12.63 -19.97 -25.21
N THR A 403 -13.69 -19.20 -24.98
CA THR A 403 -14.66 -18.84 -26.01
C THR A 403 -14.14 -17.64 -26.82
N LYS A 404 -14.08 -17.74 -28.13
CA LYS A 404 -13.77 -16.64 -29.05
C LYS A 404 -14.85 -15.55 -29.04
N ARG A 405 -16.05 -15.88 -28.55
CA ARG A 405 -17.14 -14.95 -28.26
C ARG A 405 -17.45 -15.07 -26.76
N PRO A 406 -17.57 -13.97 -26.00
CA PRO A 406 -18.27 -14.05 -24.73
C PRO A 406 -19.63 -14.64 -25.06
N ALA A 407 -20.01 -15.73 -24.38
CA ALA A 407 -21.36 -16.22 -24.46
C ALA A 407 -22.32 -15.27 -23.80
N TYR A 408 -22.49 -14.07 -24.37
CA TYR A 408 -23.70 -13.29 -24.18
C TYR A 408 -24.79 -14.04 -25.00
N ARG A 409 -25.35 -15.09 -24.45
CA ARG A 409 -26.74 -15.36 -24.72
C ARG A 409 -27.50 -14.23 -24.02
N GLN A 410 -27.79 -13.19 -24.76
CA GLN A 410 -28.88 -12.31 -24.46
C GLN A 410 -30.09 -13.24 -24.34
N LEU A 411 -30.56 -13.47 -23.12
CA LEU A 411 -31.86 -14.05 -22.90
C LEU A 411 -32.85 -13.02 -23.44
N CYS A 412 -33.21 -13.15 -24.71
CA CYS A 412 -34.41 -12.52 -25.24
C CYS A 412 -35.58 -13.17 -24.49
N LEU A 413 -36.07 -12.50 -23.46
CA LEU A 413 -37.40 -12.75 -22.93
C LEU A 413 -38.37 -12.49 -24.10
N LYS A 414 -38.85 -13.52 -24.72
CA LYS A 414 -40.06 -13.43 -25.55
C LYS A 414 -41.19 -13.14 -24.58
N LEU A 415 -41.54 -11.89 -24.45
CA LEU A 415 -42.84 -11.51 -23.92
C LEU A 415 -43.84 -11.94 -24.97
N THR A 416 -44.48 -13.11 -24.80
CA THR A 416 -45.70 -13.43 -25.50
C THR A 416 -46.79 -12.57 -24.93
N ALA A 417 -47.40 -11.76 -25.81
CA ALA A 417 -48.59 -10.99 -25.53
C ALA A 417 -49.76 -11.93 -25.23
#